data_0e8144d5ae02c2b960b48fb2986015f3
#
_entry.id   0e8144d5ae02c2b960b48fb2986015f3
#
_cell.length_a   1.000
_cell.length_b   1.000
_cell.length_c   1.000
_cell.angle_alpha   90.00
_cell.angle_beta   90.00
_cell.angle_gamma   90.00
#
_symmetry.space_group_name_H-M   'P 1'
#
loop_
_entity.id
_entity.type
_entity.pdbx_description
1 polymer ?
#
loop_
_entity_poly.entity_id
_entity_poly.type
_entity_poly.pdbx_seq_one_letter_code
_entity_poly.pdbx_strand_id
1 'polypeptide(L)'
;MLKHSRDFNLIRECVLGSALSHQTPATDMQKACGTGLQAAITVANKIALNQIDVGVAGGVDTTSDAPIAVNDDLRRVLLELNRTSSTVGRVKLLGSLRPGQIVPETPRNGEPRTGLSMGDHAAQTALKFNVSRADQDEMAAESHQKMAAAYERGFFDDLITPYLGLSRDENLRPGSTVDKLAKLSPVFGNGPKQTMTAGNSTPLSDGASAVLLSSDEWAAEHSLPVQAWLTYSETAAVDYVHGADGLLMAPTYAVPRMLARAGLSLGDFDFFEIHEAFASQVLATLAAWEDETYCREHLGLDGALGSIDRAKLNVNGSSLAAGHPFAATGGRIVASLAKQLAEKGSGRGLISICAAGGQGVTAILER
;
A
#
# COMPACT_ATOMS: atom_id res chain seq x y z
N MET A 1 -3.69 -5.63 6.92
CA MET A 1 -2.50 -5.82 7.77
C MET A 1 -2.88 -6.07 9.22
N LEU A 2 -3.79 -5.31 9.74
CA LEU A 2 -4.36 -5.52 11.07
C LEU A 2 -5.53 -6.51 10.97
N LYS A 3 -5.39 -7.70 11.57
CA LYS A 3 -6.39 -8.76 11.44
C LYS A 3 -6.79 -9.29 12.81
N HIS A 4 -8.07 -9.16 13.16
CA HIS A 4 -8.64 -9.77 14.33
C HIS A 4 -8.80 -11.28 14.17
N SER A 5 -8.79 -12.02 15.26
CA SER A 5 -9.11 -13.45 15.25
C SER A 5 -10.53 -13.75 14.77
N ARG A 6 -11.46 -12.80 14.90
CA ARG A 6 -12.84 -12.89 14.38
C ARG A 6 -12.90 -12.85 12.85
N ASP A 7 -11.87 -12.27 12.19
CA ASP A 7 -11.86 -12.00 10.75
C ASP A 7 -11.08 -13.05 9.96
N PHE A 8 -10.98 -14.26 10.48
CA PHE A 8 -10.13 -15.27 9.90
C PHE A 8 -10.55 -15.70 8.48
N ASN A 9 -11.79 -15.46 8.08
CA ASN A 9 -12.36 -15.73 6.75
C ASN A 9 -13.06 -14.49 6.20
N LEU A 10 -12.45 -13.32 6.36
CA LEU A 10 -13.07 -12.00 6.16
C LEU A 10 -13.73 -11.87 4.78
N ILE A 11 -13.01 -12.18 3.70
CA ILE A 11 -13.57 -12.00 2.34
C ILE A 11 -14.71 -12.95 2.07
N ARG A 12 -14.69 -14.17 2.64
CA ARG A 12 -15.84 -15.06 2.54
C ARG A 12 -17.07 -14.51 3.26
N GLU A 13 -16.90 -13.91 4.43
CA GLU A 13 -17.98 -13.24 5.16
C GLU A 13 -18.50 -12.01 4.38
N CYS A 14 -17.62 -11.25 3.71
CA CYS A 14 -18.04 -10.17 2.83
C CYS A 14 -18.92 -10.66 1.67
N VAL A 15 -18.59 -11.79 1.04
CA VAL A 15 -19.44 -12.41 0.00
C VAL A 15 -20.80 -12.79 0.57
N LEU A 16 -20.84 -13.47 1.72
CA LEU A 16 -22.09 -13.92 2.35
C LEU A 16 -22.97 -12.76 2.82
N GLY A 17 -22.38 -11.61 3.17
CA GLY A 17 -23.08 -10.40 3.59
C GLY A 17 -23.41 -9.42 2.45
N SER A 18 -23.13 -9.79 1.20
CA SER A 18 -23.36 -8.93 0.02
C SER A 18 -24.46 -9.50 -0.90
N ALA A 19 -24.71 -8.79 -2.00
CA ALA A 19 -25.61 -9.26 -3.07
C ALA A 19 -24.94 -10.26 -4.04
N LEU A 20 -23.68 -10.62 -3.84
CA LEU A 20 -23.01 -11.63 -4.64
C LEU A 20 -23.60 -13.03 -4.37
N SER A 21 -23.52 -13.92 -5.36
CA SER A 21 -23.91 -15.31 -5.16
C SER A 21 -23.16 -15.92 -3.96
N HIS A 22 -23.88 -16.56 -3.06
CA HIS A 22 -23.28 -17.30 -1.93
C HIS A 22 -22.40 -18.47 -2.39
N GLN A 23 -22.42 -18.86 -3.66
CA GLN A 23 -21.54 -19.86 -4.26
C GLN A 23 -20.21 -19.25 -4.74
N THR A 24 -20.06 -17.93 -4.72
CA THR A 24 -18.81 -17.26 -5.12
C THR A 24 -17.69 -17.62 -4.14
N PRO A 25 -16.63 -18.29 -4.58
CA PRO A 25 -15.48 -18.58 -3.72
C PRO A 25 -14.73 -17.31 -3.34
N ALA A 26 -14.08 -17.33 -2.19
CA ALA A 26 -13.32 -16.18 -1.72
C ALA A 26 -11.98 -16.61 -1.10
N THR A 27 -10.98 -15.75 -1.18
CA THR A 27 -9.63 -15.99 -0.66
C THR A 27 -9.11 -14.75 0.04
N ASP A 28 -8.67 -14.88 1.27
CA ASP A 28 -7.90 -13.85 1.98
C ASP A 28 -6.43 -13.96 1.62
N MET A 29 -5.79 -12.82 1.41
CA MET A 29 -4.34 -12.74 1.24
C MET A 29 -3.76 -11.54 1.99
N GLN A 30 -2.47 -11.57 2.24
CA GLN A 30 -1.77 -10.47 2.90
C GLN A 30 -0.40 -10.22 2.27
N LYS A 31 -0.16 -8.98 1.85
CA LYS A 31 1.12 -8.47 1.38
C LYS A 31 1.31 -7.02 1.84
N ALA A 32 0.94 -6.74 3.08
CA ALA A 32 0.99 -5.40 3.68
C ALA A 32 0.38 -4.32 2.73
N CYS A 33 1.08 -3.22 2.47
CA CYS A 33 0.63 -2.13 1.59
C CYS A 33 0.31 -2.58 0.15
N GLY A 34 0.96 -3.63 -0.31
CA GLY A 34 0.79 -4.19 -1.66
C GLY A 34 -0.40 -5.14 -1.81
N THR A 35 -1.17 -5.42 -0.75
CA THR A 35 -2.21 -6.46 -0.74
C THR A 35 -3.25 -6.26 -1.83
N GLY A 36 -3.82 -5.07 -1.97
CA GLY A 36 -4.88 -4.80 -2.94
C GLY A 36 -4.43 -4.98 -4.40
N LEU A 37 -3.24 -4.48 -4.74
CA LEU A 37 -2.66 -4.69 -6.07
C LEU A 37 -2.33 -6.17 -6.31
N GLN A 38 -1.76 -6.87 -5.31
CA GLN A 38 -1.49 -8.30 -5.43
C GLN A 38 -2.78 -9.11 -5.61
N ALA A 39 -3.86 -8.72 -4.95
CA ALA A 39 -5.18 -9.34 -5.14
C ALA A 39 -5.67 -9.15 -6.59
N ALA A 40 -5.56 -7.94 -7.14
CA ALA A 40 -5.91 -7.66 -8.54
C ALA A 40 -5.07 -8.50 -9.51
N ILE A 41 -3.76 -8.57 -9.31
CA ILE A 41 -2.85 -9.42 -10.11
C ILE A 41 -3.24 -10.89 -10.02
N THR A 42 -3.60 -11.38 -8.83
CA THR A 42 -3.99 -12.78 -8.64
C THR A 42 -5.28 -13.12 -9.38
N VAL A 43 -6.27 -12.23 -9.35
CA VAL A 43 -7.51 -12.38 -10.11
C VAL A 43 -7.23 -12.31 -11.61
N ALA A 44 -6.47 -11.31 -12.08
CA ALA A 44 -6.10 -11.18 -13.49
C ALA A 44 -5.36 -12.42 -14.03
N ASN A 45 -4.43 -13.00 -13.25
CA ASN A 45 -3.75 -14.23 -13.61
C ASN A 45 -4.71 -15.44 -13.76
N LYS A 46 -5.72 -15.54 -12.89
CA LYS A 46 -6.74 -16.60 -13.02
C LYS A 46 -7.60 -16.41 -14.28
N ILE A 47 -7.93 -15.18 -14.63
CA ILE A 47 -8.65 -14.84 -15.86
C ILE A 47 -7.79 -15.20 -17.07
N ALA A 48 -6.53 -14.76 -17.10
CA ALA A 48 -5.61 -15.05 -18.19
C ALA A 48 -5.35 -16.57 -18.39
N LEU A 49 -5.50 -17.38 -17.34
CA LEU A 49 -5.41 -18.84 -17.39
C LEU A 49 -6.75 -19.52 -17.66
N ASN A 50 -7.80 -18.78 -17.98
CA ASN A 50 -9.17 -19.30 -18.22
C ASN A 50 -9.72 -20.14 -17.05
N GLN A 51 -9.35 -19.80 -15.80
CA GLN A 51 -9.86 -20.47 -14.61
C GLN A 51 -11.15 -19.82 -14.10
N ILE A 52 -11.32 -18.54 -14.37
CA ILE A 52 -12.51 -17.73 -14.08
C ILE A 52 -12.66 -16.67 -15.18
N ASP A 53 -13.86 -16.20 -15.42
CA ASP A 53 -14.15 -15.14 -16.40
C ASP A 53 -14.20 -13.76 -15.74
N VAL A 54 -14.54 -13.72 -14.45
CA VAL A 54 -14.70 -12.49 -13.68
C VAL A 54 -14.33 -12.69 -12.20
N GLY A 55 -13.82 -11.65 -11.58
CA GLY A 55 -13.53 -11.64 -10.15
C GLY A 55 -13.44 -10.24 -9.57
N VAL A 56 -13.73 -10.11 -8.30
CA VAL A 56 -13.55 -8.88 -7.53
C VAL A 56 -12.26 -9.00 -6.73
N ALA A 57 -11.39 -8.01 -6.85
CA ALA A 57 -10.19 -7.87 -6.05
C ALA A 57 -10.24 -6.57 -5.25
N GLY A 58 -9.60 -6.55 -4.09
CA GLY A 58 -9.57 -5.34 -3.28
C GLY A 58 -8.84 -5.53 -1.97
N GLY A 59 -9.13 -4.68 -1.02
CA GLY A 59 -8.57 -4.76 0.31
C GLY A 59 -9.30 -3.88 1.30
N VAL A 60 -9.16 -4.21 2.56
CA VAL A 60 -9.70 -3.46 3.69
C VAL A 60 -8.71 -3.53 4.85
N ASP A 61 -8.51 -2.43 5.50
CA ASP A 61 -7.81 -2.35 6.78
C ASP A 61 -8.41 -1.23 7.63
N THR A 62 -8.31 -1.39 8.94
CA THR A 62 -8.73 -0.36 9.90
C THR A 62 -7.68 -0.24 11.00
N THR A 63 -7.25 0.96 11.27
CA THR A 63 -6.32 1.29 12.35
C THR A 63 -7.05 1.78 13.60
N SER A 64 -8.25 2.31 13.45
CA SER A 64 -9.09 2.76 14.56
C SER A 64 -9.68 1.59 15.37
N ASP A 65 -9.86 0.41 14.75
CA ASP A 65 -10.24 -0.84 15.41
C ASP A 65 -9.06 -1.84 15.38
N ALA A 66 -7.92 -1.42 15.91
CA ALA A 66 -6.72 -2.25 15.95
C ALA A 66 -6.92 -3.48 16.86
N PRO A 67 -6.47 -4.69 16.47
CA PRO A 67 -6.63 -5.88 17.27
C PRO A 67 -5.75 -5.83 18.53
N ILE A 68 -6.37 -5.62 19.68
CA ILE A 68 -5.71 -5.71 20.99
C ILE A 68 -5.74 -7.18 21.41
N ALA A 69 -4.57 -7.76 21.64
CA ALA A 69 -4.41 -9.15 22.01
C ALA A 69 -4.00 -9.32 23.48
N VAL A 70 -4.15 -10.50 24.01
CA VAL A 70 -3.48 -10.90 25.25
C VAL A 70 -2.00 -11.16 24.95
N ASN A 71 -1.13 -10.77 25.87
CA ASN A 71 0.30 -11.06 25.71
C ASN A 71 0.60 -12.56 25.78
N ASP A 72 1.76 -12.97 25.31
CA ASP A 72 2.16 -14.38 25.21
C ASP A 72 2.12 -15.12 26.55
N ASP A 73 2.46 -14.47 27.65
CA ASP A 73 2.47 -15.10 28.96
C ASP A 73 1.06 -15.40 29.44
N LEU A 74 0.13 -14.43 29.33
CA LEU A 74 -1.28 -14.67 29.66
C LEU A 74 -1.87 -15.73 28.74
N ARG A 75 -1.56 -15.69 27.44
CA ARG A 75 -2.02 -16.69 26.48
C ARG A 75 -1.62 -18.12 26.90
N ARG A 76 -0.37 -18.32 27.34
CA ARG A 76 0.13 -19.62 27.83
C ARG A 76 -0.65 -20.08 29.06
N VAL A 77 -0.86 -19.20 30.04
CA VAL A 77 -1.65 -19.51 31.23
C VAL A 77 -3.09 -19.89 30.88
N LEU A 78 -3.74 -19.14 29.98
CA LEU A 78 -5.11 -19.44 29.52
C LEU A 78 -5.20 -20.79 28.79
N LEU A 79 -4.24 -21.14 27.96
CA LEU A 79 -4.18 -22.43 27.29
C LEU A 79 -3.97 -23.59 28.28
N GLU A 80 -3.12 -23.39 29.30
CA GLU A 80 -2.89 -24.38 30.35
C GLU A 80 -4.13 -24.54 31.24
N LEU A 81 -4.81 -23.41 31.56
CA LEU A 81 -6.07 -23.41 32.28
C LEU A 81 -7.15 -24.21 31.54
N ASN A 82 -7.24 -24.10 30.23
CA ASN A 82 -8.18 -24.87 29.41
C ASN A 82 -7.87 -26.37 29.41
N ARG A 83 -6.61 -26.76 29.52
CA ARG A 83 -6.17 -28.17 29.60
C ARG A 83 -6.30 -28.77 31.00
N THR A 84 -6.39 -27.93 32.03
CA THR A 84 -6.42 -28.38 33.43
C THR A 84 -7.87 -28.78 33.80
N SER A 85 -8.10 -30.06 34.13
CA SER A 85 -9.40 -30.59 34.54
C SER A 85 -9.74 -30.32 36.01
N SER A 86 -8.73 -30.20 36.86
CA SER A 86 -8.89 -29.98 38.31
C SER A 86 -9.21 -28.51 38.63
N THR A 87 -10.28 -28.26 39.39
CA THR A 87 -10.67 -26.94 39.88
C THR A 87 -9.58 -26.32 40.74
N VAL A 88 -8.95 -27.09 41.62
CA VAL A 88 -7.81 -26.63 42.45
C VAL A 88 -6.62 -26.21 41.58
N GLY A 89 -6.30 -27.01 40.53
CA GLY A 89 -5.26 -26.68 39.57
C GLY A 89 -5.56 -25.37 38.83
N ARG A 90 -6.80 -25.15 38.41
CA ARG A 90 -7.23 -23.89 37.75
C ARG A 90 -7.07 -22.68 38.66
N VAL A 91 -7.51 -22.75 39.92
CA VAL A 91 -7.37 -21.69 40.91
C VAL A 91 -5.89 -21.39 41.15
N LYS A 92 -5.03 -22.42 41.26
CA LYS A 92 -3.59 -22.23 41.45
C LYS A 92 -2.92 -21.52 40.25
N LEU A 93 -3.32 -21.88 39.01
CA LEU A 93 -2.83 -21.21 37.79
C LEU A 93 -3.26 -19.74 37.76
N LEU A 94 -4.51 -19.42 38.04
CA LEU A 94 -5.00 -18.04 38.11
C LEU A 94 -4.29 -17.23 39.21
N GLY A 95 -4.06 -17.85 40.37
CA GLY A 95 -3.34 -17.22 41.49
C GLY A 95 -1.85 -16.99 41.21
N SER A 96 -1.28 -17.63 40.18
CA SER A 96 0.11 -17.43 39.76
C SER A 96 0.30 -16.26 38.81
N LEU A 97 -0.77 -15.65 38.30
CA LEU A 97 -0.72 -14.50 37.39
C LEU A 97 -0.05 -13.29 38.07
N ARG A 98 0.86 -12.69 37.32
CA ARG A 98 1.53 -11.44 37.73
C ARG A 98 0.94 -10.24 36.98
N PRO A 99 0.95 -9.02 37.55
CA PRO A 99 0.38 -7.84 36.89
C PRO A 99 0.89 -7.61 35.45
N GLY A 100 2.17 -7.83 35.20
CA GLY A 100 2.76 -7.69 33.85
C GLY A 100 2.21 -8.68 32.81
N GLN A 101 1.66 -9.82 33.25
CA GLN A 101 1.11 -10.84 32.35
C GLN A 101 -0.30 -10.51 31.85
N ILE A 102 -1.01 -9.59 32.53
CA ILE A 102 -2.37 -9.16 32.13
C ILE A 102 -2.38 -7.88 31.30
N VAL A 103 -1.21 -7.31 31.01
CA VAL A 103 -1.11 -6.12 30.14
C VAL A 103 -1.42 -6.51 28.71
N PRO A 104 -2.39 -5.84 28.06
CA PRO A 104 -2.72 -6.10 26.68
C PRO A 104 -1.54 -5.87 25.74
N GLU A 105 -1.46 -6.66 24.66
CA GLU A 105 -0.49 -6.46 23.59
C GLU A 105 -1.16 -5.71 22.43
N THR A 106 -0.60 -4.55 22.08
CA THR A 106 -1.02 -3.79 20.91
C THR A 106 -0.19 -4.18 19.69
N PRO A 107 -0.72 -4.06 18.45
CA PRO A 107 0.05 -4.29 17.24
C PRO A 107 1.34 -3.45 17.24
N ARG A 108 2.47 -4.06 16.98
CA ARG A 108 3.75 -3.36 16.94
C ARG A 108 3.87 -2.58 15.64
N ASN A 109 4.22 -1.30 15.75
CA ASN A 109 4.53 -0.45 14.61
C ASN A 109 6.03 -0.54 14.24
N GLY A 110 6.51 -1.74 13.98
CA GLY A 110 7.92 -1.95 13.66
C GLY A 110 8.17 -3.31 13.03
N GLU A 111 9.20 -3.37 12.20
CA GLU A 111 9.65 -4.61 11.58
C GLU A 111 10.23 -5.56 12.64
N PRO A 112 9.77 -6.82 12.72
CA PRO A 112 10.19 -7.76 13.77
C PRO A 112 11.70 -8.02 13.80
N ARG A 113 12.38 -7.93 12.66
CA ARG A 113 13.82 -8.22 12.53
C ARG A 113 14.71 -7.09 12.99
N THR A 114 14.29 -5.84 12.81
CA THR A 114 15.08 -4.65 13.12
C THR A 114 14.57 -3.90 14.35
N GLY A 115 13.29 -4.07 14.69
CA GLY A 115 12.61 -3.30 15.73
C GLY A 115 12.30 -1.85 15.32
N LEU A 116 12.74 -1.42 14.13
CA LEU A 116 12.52 -0.07 13.62
C LEU A 116 11.14 0.05 12.97
N SER A 117 10.53 1.23 13.09
CA SER A 117 9.29 1.54 12.37
C SER A 117 9.54 1.71 10.87
N MET A 118 8.45 1.66 10.07
CA MET A 118 8.52 1.97 8.63
C MET A 118 9.13 3.35 8.39
N GLY A 119 8.73 4.34 9.19
CA GLY A 119 9.23 5.71 9.09
C GLY A 119 10.72 5.82 9.46
N ASP A 120 11.22 5.06 10.45
CA ASP A 120 12.64 5.05 10.78
C ASP A 120 13.49 4.44 9.66
N HIS A 121 13.01 3.37 9.03
CA HIS A 121 13.64 2.80 7.84
C HIS A 121 13.64 3.80 6.66
N ALA A 122 12.51 4.46 6.41
CA ALA A 122 12.41 5.48 5.37
C ALA A 122 13.32 6.69 5.65
N ALA A 123 13.50 7.08 6.92
CA ALA A 123 14.42 8.14 7.30
C ALA A 123 15.88 7.78 7.00
N GLN A 124 16.28 6.52 7.24
CA GLN A 124 17.62 6.03 6.86
C GLN A 124 17.81 6.07 5.33
N THR A 125 16.77 5.65 4.58
CA THR A 125 16.79 5.69 3.11
C THR A 125 16.87 7.13 2.60
N ALA A 126 16.12 8.06 3.20
CA ALA A 126 16.17 9.49 2.84
C ALA A 126 17.58 10.08 2.99
N LEU A 127 18.29 9.72 4.07
CA LEU A 127 19.67 10.15 4.28
C LEU A 127 20.63 9.52 3.25
N LYS A 128 20.45 8.23 2.93
CA LYS A 128 21.28 7.53 1.94
C LYS A 128 21.19 8.17 0.55
N PHE A 129 20.00 8.55 0.13
CA PHE A 129 19.75 9.17 -1.18
C PHE A 129 19.75 10.70 -1.15
N ASN A 130 20.18 11.30 -0.04
CA ASN A 130 20.25 12.75 0.14
C ASN A 130 18.94 13.49 -0.18
N VAL A 131 17.79 12.86 0.15
CA VAL A 131 16.48 13.45 -0.08
C VAL A 131 16.26 14.61 0.88
N SER A 132 16.12 15.82 0.34
CA SER A 132 16.00 17.01 1.16
C SER A 132 14.64 17.11 1.86
N ARG A 133 14.59 17.87 2.97
CA ARG A 133 13.33 18.19 3.65
C ARG A 133 12.39 19.00 2.75
N ALA A 134 12.95 19.95 2.00
CA ALA A 134 12.17 20.82 1.12
C ALA A 134 11.46 20.02 0.02
N ASP A 135 12.15 19.09 -0.65
CA ASP A 135 11.56 18.26 -1.70
C ASP A 135 10.46 17.35 -1.15
N GLN A 136 10.62 16.84 0.09
CA GLN A 136 9.58 16.03 0.75
C GLN A 136 8.33 16.85 1.07
N ASP A 137 8.50 18.07 1.57
CA ASP A 137 7.40 18.95 1.91
C ASP A 137 6.69 19.48 0.63
N GLU A 138 7.44 19.73 -0.45
CA GLU A 138 6.88 20.08 -1.75
C GLU A 138 6.01 18.97 -2.30
N MET A 139 6.52 17.74 -2.35
CA MET A 139 5.76 16.58 -2.81
C MET A 139 4.49 16.37 -1.99
N ALA A 140 4.56 16.54 -0.67
CA ALA A 140 3.39 16.40 0.21
C ALA A 140 2.35 17.50 -0.06
N ALA A 141 2.78 18.75 -0.22
CA ALA A 141 1.89 19.85 -0.57
C ALA A 141 1.21 19.63 -1.93
N GLU A 142 1.98 19.20 -2.94
CA GLU A 142 1.47 18.87 -4.27
C GLU A 142 0.44 17.74 -4.23
N SER A 143 0.67 16.66 -3.48
CA SER A 143 -0.27 15.56 -3.35
C SER A 143 -1.63 16.04 -2.84
N HIS A 144 -1.64 16.87 -1.80
CA HIS A 144 -2.86 17.48 -1.28
C HIS A 144 -3.55 18.42 -2.28
N GLN A 145 -2.79 19.26 -2.99
CA GLN A 145 -3.33 20.21 -3.97
C GLN A 145 -3.92 19.48 -5.19
N LYS A 146 -3.21 18.48 -5.72
CA LYS A 146 -3.67 17.64 -6.84
C LYS A 146 -4.97 16.90 -6.48
N MET A 147 -5.05 16.34 -5.26
CA MET A 147 -6.26 15.66 -4.80
C MET A 147 -7.42 16.63 -4.60
N ALA A 148 -7.19 17.81 -4.04
CA ALA A 148 -8.23 18.84 -3.91
C ALA A 148 -8.81 19.23 -5.28
N ALA A 149 -7.93 19.49 -6.26
CA ALA A 149 -8.34 19.80 -7.63
C ALA A 149 -9.09 18.64 -8.30
N ALA A 150 -8.70 17.38 -7.99
CA ALA A 150 -9.42 16.19 -8.48
C ALA A 150 -10.83 16.08 -7.90
N TYR A 151 -11.01 16.40 -6.62
CA TYR A 151 -12.36 16.50 -6.01
C TYR A 151 -13.19 17.63 -6.62
N GLU A 152 -12.60 18.82 -6.82
CA GLU A 152 -13.31 19.97 -7.40
C GLU A 152 -13.83 19.70 -8.82
N ARG A 153 -13.11 18.92 -9.63
CA ARG A 153 -13.56 18.54 -10.98
C ARG A 153 -14.41 17.26 -11.03
N GLY A 154 -14.77 16.67 -9.88
CA GLY A 154 -15.63 15.49 -9.82
C GLY A 154 -14.93 14.16 -10.18
N PHE A 155 -13.59 14.11 -10.20
CA PHE A 155 -12.86 12.89 -10.57
C PHE A 155 -13.22 11.69 -9.69
N PHE A 156 -13.51 11.91 -8.42
CA PHE A 156 -13.80 10.85 -7.46
C PHE A 156 -15.29 10.52 -7.29
N ASP A 157 -16.20 11.23 -7.99
CA ASP A 157 -17.66 11.14 -7.74
C ASP A 157 -18.23 9.74 -8.01
N ASP A 158 -17.68 9.00 -8.97
CA ASP A 158 -18.08 7.64 -9.33
C ASP A 158 -17.12 6.56 -8.77
N LEU A 159 -16.02 6.97 -8.15
CA LEU A 159 -15.05 6.07 -7.52
C LEU A 159 -15.33 5.87 -6.02
N ILE A 160 -15.88 6.88 -5.34
CA ILE A 160 -16.12 6.82 -3.90
C ILE A 160 -17.57 6.39 -3.65
N THR A 161 -17.70 5.27 -2.91
CA THR A 161 -18.99 4.83 -2.37
C THR A 161 -19.18 5.46 -0.99
N PRO A 162 -20.18 6.34 -0.77
CA PRO A 162 -20.43 6.91 0.53
C PRO A 162 -20.74 5.84 1.59
N TYR A 163 -20.17 5.99 2.77
CA TYR A 163 -20.34 5.05 3.88
C TYR A 163 -20.47 5.79 5.20
N LEU A 164 -21.52 5.51 5.98
CA LEU A 164 -21.81 6.11 7.29
C LEU A 164 -21.70 7.65 7.32
N GLY A 165 -22.12 8.31 6.24
CA GLY A 165 -22.07 9.77 6.10
C GLY A 165 -20.76 10.33 5.55
N LEU A 166 -19.74 9.50 5.36
CA LEU A 166 -18.50 9.88 4.69
C LEU A 166 -18.67 9.76 3.18
N SER A 167 -18.33 10.82 2.45
CA SER A 167 -18.40 10.88 0.99
C SER A 167 -17.09 11.33 0.35
N ARG A 168 -16.05 11.53 1.16
CA ARG A 168 -14.71 11.97 0.70
C ARG A 168 -13.64 11.57 1.70
N ASP A 169 -12.38 11.58 1.27
CA ASP A 169 -11.23 11.34 2.15
C ASP A 169 -11.06 12.48 3.16
N GLU A 170 -11.13 12.16 4.45
CA GLU A 170 -11.02 13.15 5.53
C GLU A 170 -9.58 13.58 5.84
N ASN A 171 -8.59 12.84 5.36
CA ASN A 171 -7.17 13.19 5.52
C ASN A 171 -6.75 14.34 4.60
N LEU A 172 -7.53 14.64 3.57
CA LEU A 172 -7.26 15.71 2.62
C LEU A 172 -7.20 17.09 3.32
N ARG A 173 -6.10 17.81 3.10
CA ARG A 173 -5.85 19.16 3.62
C ARG A 173 -5.54 20.11 2.47
N PRO A 174 -6.56 20.69 1.81
CA PRO A 174 -6.37 21.55 0.64
C PRO A 174 -5.48 22.76 0.89
N GLY A 175 -5.41 23.22 2.14
CA GLY A 175 -4.57 24.34 2.55
C GLY A 175 -3.13 23.98 2.91
N SER A 176 -2.64 22.78 2.56
CA SER A 176 -1.24 22.41 2.74
C SER A 176 -0.32 23.22 1.82
N THR A 177 0.73 23.82 2.39
CA THR A 177 1.75 24.57 1.67
C THR A 177 3.12 24.19 2.21
N VAL A 178 4.16 24.35 1.42
CA VAL A 178 5.55 24.08 1.84
C VAL A 178 5.90 24.88 3.11
N ASP A 179 5.53 26.16 3.18
CA ASP A 179 5.78 27.01 4.36
C ASP A 179 5.11 26.49 5.65
N LYS A 180 3.94 25.87 5.54
CA LYS A 180 3.27 25.28 6.69
C LYS A 180 3.93 23.97 7.10
N LEU A 181 4.27 23.12 6.13
CA LEU A 181 4.92 21.84 6.36
C LEU A 181 6.33 22.01 6.94
N ALA A 182 7.08 23.01 6.47
CA ALA A 182 8.41 23.34 6.97
C ALA A 182 8.49 23.64 8.47
N LYS A 183 7.35 24.05 9.08
CA LYS A 183 7.26 24.31 10.53
C LYS A 183 7.10 23.07 11.39
N LEU A 184 6.83 21.91 10.78
CA LEU A 184 6.64 20.68 11.50
C LEU A 184 7.97 20.09 11.96
N SER A 185 8.00 19.57 13.18
CA SER A 185 9.16 18.86 13.71
C SER A 185 9.27 17.46 13.09
N PRO A 186 10.48 16.96 12.84
CA PRO A 186 10.71 15.57 12.44
C PRO A 186 10.18 14.59 13.50
N VAL A 187 9.62 13.47 13.06
CA VAL A 187 9.04 12.43 13.90
C VAL A 187 9.67 11.04 13.71
N PHE A 188 10.50 10.88 12.66
CA PHE A 188 11.17 9.61 12.36
C PHE A 188 12.68 9.79 12.23
N GLY A 189 13.41 8.70 12.56
CA GLY A 189 14.87 8.66 12.57
C GLY A 189 15.46 9.21 13.86
N ASN A 190 16.79 9.16 13.98
CA ASN A 190 17.54 9.62 15.13
C ASN A 190 18.66 10.58 14.71
N GLY A 191 18.83 11.68 15.44
CA GLY A 191 19.93 12.63 15.23
C GLY A 191 19.52 13.93 14.51
N PRO A 192 20.49 14.83 14.27
CA PRO A 192 20.21 16.21 13.84
C PRO A 192 19.87 16.37 12.35
N LYS A 193 20.03 15.29 11.55
CA LYS A 193 19.76 15.32 10.09
C LYS A 193 18.39 14.76 9.70
N GLN A 194 17.46 14.69 10.65
CA GLN A 194 16.10 14.19 10.40
C GLN A 194 15.32 15.15 9.50
N THR A 195 14.62 14.58 8.52
CA THR A 195 13.84 15.36 7.54
C THR A 195 12.36 14.97 7.50
N MET A 196 12.00 13.80 8.03
CA MET A 196 10.66 13.24 7.91
C MET A 196 9.74 13.70 9.04
N THR A 197 8.61 14.27 8.68
CA THR A 197 7.60 14.79 9.58
C THR A 197 6.27 14.06 9.39
N ALA A 198 5.31 14.27 10.29
CA ALA A 198 3.94 13.82 10.09
C ALA A 198 3.30 14.39 8.81
N GLY A 199 3.73 15.58 8.34
CA GLY A 199 3.17 16.23 7.17
C GLY A 199 3.69 15.69 5.82
N ASN A 200 4.88 15.07 5.79
CA ASN A 200 5.43 14.43 4.59
C ASN A 200 5.44 12.89 4.68
N SER A 201 4.60 12.37 5.56
CA SER A 201 4.35 10.94 5.80
C SER A 201 2.86 10.66 5.70
N THR A 202 2.48 9.52 5.11
CA THR A 202 1.06 9.17 4.99
C THR A 202 0.44 8.87 6.36
N PRO A 203 -0.78 9.34 6.65
CA PRO A 203 -1.48 8.96 7.87
C PRO A 203 -2.02 7.52 7.77
N LEU A 204 -1.92 6.78 8.86
CA LEU A 204 -2.65 5.52 9.01
C LEU A 204 -4.15 5.81 9.00
N SER A 205 -4.92 5.03 8.24
CA SER A 205 -6.32 5.32 7.96
C SER A 205 -7.15 4.05 7.94
N ASP A 206 -8.46 4.21 8.09
CA ASP A 206 -9.44 3.18 7.81
C ASP A 206 -9.89 3.29 6.35
N GLY A 207 -10.16 2.17 5.71
CA GLY A 207 -10.69 2.20 4.36
C GLY A 207 -10.78 0.84 3.70
N ALA A 208 -11.60 0.81 2.65
CA ALA A 208 -11.78 -0.35 1.79
C ALA A 208 -11.75 0.08 0.32
N SER A 209 -11.36 -0.83 -0.55
CA SER A 209 -11.42 -0.66 -2.00
C SER A 209 -11.76 -1.98 -2.67
N ALA A 210 -12.43 -1.89 -3.83
CA ALA A 210 -12.71 -3.04 -4.67
C ALA A 210 -12.60 -2.65 -6.14
N VAL A 211 -12.12 -3.57 -6.96
CA VAL A 211 -12.08 -3.46 -8.42
C VAL A 211 -12.63 -4.74 -9.03
N LEU A 212 -13.42 -4.60 -10.08
CA LEU A 212 -13.91 -5.70 -10.89
C LEU A 212 -12.92 -5.95 -12.03
N LEU A 213 -12.49 -7.18 -12.19
CA LEU A 213 -11.68 -7.64 -13.32
C LEU A 213 -12.43 -8.74 -14.06
N SER A 214 -12.36 -8.73 -15.38
CA SER A 214 -13.00 -9.75 -16.21
C SER A 214 -12.18 -10.03 -17.47
N SER A 215 -12.54 -11.12 -18.18
CA SER A 215 -12.15 -11.27 -19.57
C SER A 215 -12.89 -10.26 -20.46
N ASP A 216 -12.35 -10.02 -21.67
CA ASP A 216 -12.98 -9.12 -22.65
C ASP A 216 -14.33 -9.67 -23.10
N GLU A 217 -14.45 -10.98 -23.26
CA GLU A 217 -15.69 -11.65 -23.65
C GLU A 217 -16.76 -11.45 -22.60
N TRP A 218 -16.44 -11.65 -21.32
CA TRP A 218 -17.40 -11.46 -20.22
C TRP A 218 -17.86 -10.00 -20.11
N ALA A 219 -16.94 -9.05 -20.25
CA ALA A 219 -17.27 -7.61 -20.25
C ALA A 219 -18.23 -7.26 -21.39
N ALA A 220 -17.97 -7.78 -22.58
CA ALA A 220 -18.80 -7.55 -23.78
C ALA A 220 -20.21 -8.17 -23.62
N GLU A 221 -20.32 -9.40 -23.13
CA GLU A 221 -21.61 -10.06 -22.86
C GLU A 221 -22.46 -9.30 -21.85
N HIS A 222 -21.84 -8.66 -20.87
CA HIS A 222 -22.53 -7.87 -19.83
C HIS A 222 -22.64 -6.38 -20.15
N SER A 223 -22.18 -5.96 -21.35
CA SER A 223 -22.19 -4.55 -21.80
C SER A 223 -21.51 -3.60 -20.81
N LEU A 224 -20.43 -4.05 -20.14
CA LEU A 224 -19.67 -3.24 -19.21
C LEU A 224 -18.51 -2.54 -19.93
N PRO A 225 -18.30 -1.23 -19.68
CA PRO A 225 -17.20 -0.51 -20.27
C PRO A 225 -15.88 -0.95 -19.66
N VAL A 226 -14.93 -1.41 -20.47
CA VAL A 226 -13.56 -1.67 -20.03
C VAL A 226 -12.87 -0.32 -19.79
N GLN A 227 -12.35 -0.09 -18.61
CA GLN A 227 -11.62 1.13 -18.26
C GLN A 227 -10.16 1.05 -18.71
N ALA A 228 -9.50 -0.08 -18.42
CA ALA A 228 -8.13 -0.37 -18.81
C ALA A 228 -7.84 -1.88 -18.70
N TRP A 229 -6.77 -2.34 -19.30
CA TRP A 229 -6.26 -3.71 -19.20
C TRP A 229 -5.05 -3.76 -18.27
N LEU A 230 -4.98 -4.76 -17.37
CA LEU A 230 -3.80 -5.07 -16.59
C LEU A 230 -2.93 -6.02 -17.43
N THR A 231 -1.86 -5.50 -18.03
CA THR A 231 -1.05 -6.23 -19.03
C THR A 231 0.21 -6.86 -18.46
N TYR A 232 0.87 -6.19 -17.52
CA TYR A 232 2.09 -6.67 -16.87
C TYR A 232 2.05 -6.45 -15.39
N SER A 233 2.74 -7.31 -14.65
CA SER A 233 2.98 -7.14 -13.23
C SER A 233 4.31 -7.76 -12.82
N GLU A 234 4.89 -7.24 -11.73
CA GLU A 234 6.14 -7.77 -11.16
C GLU A 234 6.13 -7.60 -9.65
N THR A 235 6.83 -8.49 -8.95
CA THR A 235 7.08 -8.38 -7.52
C THR A 235 8.56 -8.52 -7.23
N ALA A 236 9.04 -7.81 -6.21
CA ALA A 236 10.40 -7.94 -5.73
C ALA A 236 10.44 -7.93 -4.20
N ALA A 237 11.56 -8.37 -3.68
CA ALA A 237 11.90 -8.21 -2.26
C ALA A 237 13.38 -7.84 -2.15
N VAL A 238 13.74 -7.15 -1.06
CA VAL A 238 15.11 -6.75 -0.73
C VAL A 238 15.51 -7.25 0.66
N ASP A 239 16.78 -7.55 0.84
CA ASP A 239 17.33 -7.82 2.17
C ASP A 239 17.61 -6.50 2.91
N TYR A 240 16.59 -6.01 3.59
CA TYR A 240 16.68 -4.78 4.39
C TYR A 240 17.32 -4.99 5.76
N VAL A 241 17.63 -6.24 6.15
CA VAL A 241 18.20 -6.59 7.45
C VAL A 241 19.71 -6.61 7.37
N HIS A 242 20.26 -7.28 6.37
CA HIS A 242 21.69 -7.50 6.20
C HIS A 242 22.24 -6.86 4.91
N GLY A 243 21.35 -6.53 3.97
CA GLY A 243 21.70 -5.90 2.70
C GLY A 243 21.89 -4.39 2.82
N ALA A 244 22.29 -3.80 1.71
CA ALA A 244 22.50 -2.35 1.61
C ALA A 244 21.23 -1.57 1.30
N ASP A 245 20.13 -2.24 0.94
CA ASP A 245 18.90 -1.59 0.51
C ASP A 245 18.01 -1.18 1.68
N GLY A 246 17.30 -0.06 1.50
CA GLY A 246 16.26 0.35 2.45
C GLY A 246 15.04 -0.55 2.36
N LEU A 247 14.32 -0.68 3.47
CA LEU A 247 13.13 -1.52 3.62
C LEU A 247 12.11 -1.35 2.48
N LEU A 248 11.90 -0.14 2.00
CA LEU A 248 10.86 0.20 1.02
C LEU A 248 11.39 0.30 -0.43
N MET A 249 12.62 -0.16 -0.69
CA MET A 249 13.28 -0.03 -2.00
C MET A 249 12.98 -1.17 -2.99
N ALA A 250 12.23 -2.19 -2.61
CA ALA A 250 11.91 -3.31 -3.52
C ALA A 250 11.28 -2.91 -4.88
N PRO A 251 10.45 -1.85 -4.98
CA PRO A 251 9.95 -1.39 -6.28
C PRO A 251 11.05 -0.95 -7.25
N THR A 252 12.22 -0.48 -6.76
CA THR A 252 13.34 -0.10 -7.65
C THR A 252 13.85 -1.28 -8.47
N TYR A 253 13.68 -2.50 -7.97
CA TYR A 253 14.00 -3.76 -8.64
C TYR A 253 12.85 -4.30 -9.49
N ALA A 254 11.61 -4.17 -8.99
CA ALA A 254 10.44 -4.71 -9.69
C ALA A 254 10.17 -3.96 -11.00
N VAL A 255 10.24 -2.63 -10.99
CA VAL A 255 9.93 -1.81 -12.18
C VAL A 255 10.85 -2.15 -13.35
N PRO A 256 12.21 -2.09 -13.26
CA PRO A 256 13.04 -2.39 -14.40
C PRO A 256 12.89 -3.82 -14.94
N ARG A 257 12.65 -4.81 -14.06
CA ARG A 257 12.35 -6.19 -14.49
C ARG A 257 11.05 -6.28 -15.28
N MET A 258 10.01 -5.57 -14.83
CA MET A 258 8.73 -5.50 -15.53
C MET A 258 8.87 -4.81 -16.89
N LEU A 259 9.58 -3.68 -16.94
CA LEU A 259 9.84 -2.93 -18.17
C LEU A 259 10.62 -3.77 -19.18
N ALA A 260 11.67 -4.46 -18.75
CA ALA A 260 12.45 -5.35 -19.60
C ALA A 260 11.60 -6.46 -20.24
N ARG A 261 10.69 -7.09 -19.47
CA ARG A 261 9.77 -8.11 -20.00
C ARG A 261 8.74 -7.52 -20.96
N ALA A 262 8.31 -6.29 -20.72
CA ALA A 262 7.35 -5.59 -21.56
C ALA A 262 7.98 -4.97 -22.81
N GLY A 263 9.31 -4.86 -22.88
CA GLY A 263 10.03 -4.14 -23.93
C GLY A 263 9.77 -2.64 -23.89
N LEU A 264 9.56 -2.08 -22.70
CA LEU A 264 9.21 -0.69 -22.46
C LEU A 264 10.30 0.05 -21.70
N SER A 265 10.28 1.38 -21.79
CA SER A 265 11.06 2.32 -21.01
C SER A 265 10.17 3.24 -20.17
N LEU A 266 10.72 4.01 -19.24
CA LEU A 266 9.95 5.00 -18.48
C LEU A 266 9.31 6.08 -19.38
N GLY A 267 9.89 6.35 -20.57
CA GLY A 267 9.32 7.31 -21.51
C GLY A 267 7.99 6.90 -22.16
N ASP A 268 7.65 5.60 -22.11
CA ASP A 268 6.46 5.05 -22.76
C ASP A 268 5.17 5.20 -21.94
N PHE A 269 5.24 5.86 -20.78
CA PHE A 269 4.11 6.01 -19.86
C PHE A 269 3.53 7.42 -19.89
N ASP A 270 2.19 7.47 -19.81
CA ASP A 270 1.41 8.70 -19.68
C ASP A 270 1.16 9.06 -18.22
N PHE A 271 1.08 8.07 -17.33
CA PHE A 271 0.84 8.25 -15.91
C PHE A 271 1.70 7.32 -15.06
N PHE A 272 2.12 7.83 -13.90
CA PHE A 272 2.80 7.07 -12.86
C PHE A 272 2.01 7.18 -11.56
N GLU A 273 1.57 6.06 -11.03
CA GLU A 273 0.94 5.94 -9.71
C GLU A 273 1.92 5.26 -8.76
N ILE A 274 2.71 6.05 -8.05
CA ILE A 274 3.65 5.56 -7.05
C ILE A 274 3.04 5.79 -5.66
N HIS A 275 2.90 4.71 -4.90
CA HIS A 275 2.37 4.78 -3.55
C HIS A 275 3.24 5.68 -2.66
N GLU A 276 2.63 6.72 -2.09
CA GLU A 276 3.27 7.70 -1.23
C GLU A 276 3.22 7.27 0.25
N ALA A 277 3.85 6.13 0.60
CA ALA A 277 3.98 5.78 2.01
C ALA A 277 4.67 6.90 2.81
N PHE A 278 5.69 7.49 2.19
CA PHE A 278 6.43 8.66 2.63
C PHE A 278 6.89 9.43 1.38
N ALA A 279 6.88 10.76 1.41
CA ALA A 279 7.44 11.55 0.32
C ALA A 279 8.90 11.17 0.05
N SER A 280 9.68 10.96 1.12
CA SER A 280 11.08 10.54 1.04
C SER A 280 11.27 9.23 0.28
N GLN A 281 10.34 8.27 0.42
CA GLN A 281 10.45 6.98 -0.24
C GLN A 281 10.23 7.08 -1.75
N VAL A 282 9.25 7.88 -2.19
CA VAL A 282 9.02 8.12 -3.62
C VAL A 282 10.26 8.78 -4.22
N LEU A 283 10.75 9.85 -3.57
CA LEU A 283 11.93 10.60 -4.02
C LEU A 283 13.19 9.74 -4.07
N ALA A 284 13.41 8.87 -3.06
CA ALA A 284 14.53 7.93 -3.05
C ALA A 284 14.42 6.89 -4.19
N THR A 285 13.21 6.41 -4.49
CA THR A 285 12.97 5.50 -5.61
C THR A 285 13.33 6.16 -6.95
N LEU A 286 12.91 7.42 -7.16
CA LEU A 286 13.25 8.17 -8.38
C LEU A 286 14.74 8.44 -8.47
N ALA A 287 15.38 8.86 -7.38
CA ALA A 287 16.82 9.08 -7.32
C ALA A 287 17.61 7.80 -7.63
N ALA A 288 17.15 6.64 -7.13
CA ALA A 288 17.77 5.36 -7.43
C ALA A 288 17.70 4.98 -8.91
N TRP A 289 16.62 5.30 -9.61
CA TRP A 289 16.50 5.04 -11.06
C TRP A 289 17.36 6.00 -11.90
N GLU A 290 17.63 7.19 -11.40
CA GLU A 290 18.48 8.21 -12.05
C GLU A 290 19.98 7.99 -11.78
N ASP A 291 20.32 7.25 -10.71
CA ASP A 291 21.71 6.97 -10.33
C ASP A 291 22.27 5.79 -11.14
N GLU A 292 23.19 6.12 -12.07
CA GLU A 292 23.84 5.11 -12.93
C GLU A 292 24.60 4.06 -12.13
N THR A 293 25.28 4.46 -11.04
CA THR A 293 26.03 3.56 -10.18
C THR A 293 25.10 2.58 -9.47
N TYR A 294 24.03 3.10 -8.88
CA TYR A 294 23.02 2.25 -8.25
C TYR A 294 22.37 1.28 -9.26
N CYS A 295 22.02 1.78 -10.43
CA CYS A 295 21.42 0.95 -11.48
C CYS A 295 22.36 -0.19 -11.94
N ARG A 296 23.64 0.08 -12.08
CA ARG A 296 24.64 -0.95 -12.47
C ARG A 296 24.90 -1.94 -11.35
N GLU A 297 25.18 -1.46 -10.15
CA GLU A 297 25.63 -2.31 -9.04
C GLU A 297 24.51 -3.10 -8.38
N HIS A 298 23.30 -2.51 -8.28
CA HIS A 298 22.16 -3.11 -7.58
C HIS A 298 21.10 -3.70 -8.52
N LEU A 299 20.83 -3.02 -9.65
CA LEU A 299 19.76 -3.43 -10.55
C LEU A 299 20.26 -4.29 -11.74
N GLY A 300 21.59 -4.35 -11.97
CA GLY A 300 22.19 -5.08 -13.07
C GLY A 300 21.91 -4.48 -14.45
N LEU A 301 21.69 -3.16 -14.51
CA LEU A 301 21.46 -2.42 -15.75
C LEU A 301 22.79 -1.91 -16.33
N ASP A 302 22.82 -1.60 -17.62
CA ASP A 302 24.01 -1.06 -18.28
C ASP A 302 24.21 0.45 -18.01
N GLY A 303 23.23 1.14 -17.45
CA GLY A 303 23.23 2.55 -17.13
C GLY A 303 22.04 2.93 -16.26
N ALA A 304 21.77 4.22 -16.06
CA ALA A 304 20.59 4.69 -15.35
C ALA A 304 19.30 4.18 -16.02
N LEU A 305 18.29 3.80 -15.22
CA LEU A 305 16.98 3.46 -15.74
C LEU A 305 16.32 4.67 -16.41
N GLY A 306 16.57 5.86 -15.85
CA GLY A 306 16.09 7.15 -16.33
C GLY A 306 15.20 7.88 -15.34
N SER A 307 14.76 9.07 -15.74
CA SER A 307 13.85 9.92 -14.97
C SER A 307 12.42 9.79 -15.49
N ILE A 308 11.46 10.13 -14.62
CA ILE A 308 10.06 10.30 -15.00
C ILE A 308 9.70 11.79 -15.05
N ASP A 309 8.76 12.15 -15.91
CA ASP A 309 8.14 13.47 -15.88
C ASP A 309 7.25 13.57 -14.62
N ARG A 310 7.62 14.45 -13.69
CA ARG A 310 6.87 14.67 -12.45
C ARG A 310 5.45 15.20 -12.66
N ALA A 311 5.18 15.84 -13.79
CA ALA A 311 3.83 16.24 -14.15
C ALA A 311 2.89 15.05 -14.40
N LYS A 312 3.44 13.86 -14.69
CA LYS A 312 2.71 12.62 -14.88
C LYS A 312 2.60 11.78 -13.60
N LEU A 313 3.24 12.20 -12.50
CA LEU A 313 3.27 11.47 -11.23
C LEU A 313 2.08 11.86 -10.35
N ASN A 314 1.29 10.84 -9.95
CA ASN A 314 0.19 10.98 -8.99
C ASN A 314 -0.69 12.21 -9.29
N VAL A 315 -1.15 12.32 -10.53
CA VAL A 315 -1.80 13.53 -11.06
C VAL A 315 -3.10 13.92 -10.35
N ASN A 316 -3.68 12.99 -9.61
CA ASN A 316 -4.87 13.20 -8.79
C ASN A 316 -4.58 13.24 -7.29
N GLY A 317 -3.30 13.38 -6.91
CA GLY A 317 -2.82 13.14 -5.55
C GLY A 317 -2.84 11.65 -5.19
N SER A 318 -2.20 11.28 -4.09
CA SER A 318 -2.12 9.89 -3.67
C SER A 318 -2.16 9.77 -2.14
N SER A 319 -1.42 8.84 -1.56
CA SER A 319 -1.58 8.40 -0.17
C SER A 319 -1.23 9.45 0.87
N LEU A 320 -0.36 10.42 0.58
CA LEU A 320 -0.09 11.54 1.50
C LEU A 320 -1.36 12.36 1.77
N ALA A 321 -2.20 12.52 0.76
CA ALA A 321 -3.46 13.26 0.85
C ALA A 321 -4.66 12.38 1.25
N ALA A 322 -4.81 11.19 0.63
CA ALA A 322 -5.92 10.29 0.90
C ALA A 322 -5.79 9.53 2.21
N GLY A 323 -4.58 9.26 2.65
CA GLY A 323 -4.30 8.28 3.69
C GLY A 323 -3.97 6.90 3.15
N HIS A 324 -3.65 5.98 4.07
CA HIS A 324 -3.15 4.66 3.73
C HIS A 324 -3.79 3.55 4.57
N PRO A 325 -4.97 3.05 4.18
CA PRO A 325 -5.56 1.87 4.80
C PRO A 325 -4.95 0.59 4.20
N PHE A 326 -3.65 0.43 4.34
CA PHE A 326 -2.81 -0.71 3.92
C PHE A 326 -3.35 -1.48 2.70
N ALA A 327 -4.15 -2.54 2.95
CA ALA A 327 -4.67 -3.43 1.91
C ALA A 327 -5.59 -2.71 0.89
N ALA A 328 -6.29 -1.65 1.29
CA ALA A 328 -7.18 -0.91 0.39
C ALA A 328 -6.42 -0.06 -0.64
N THR A 329 -5.20 0.37 -0.34
CA THR A 329 -4.44 1.31 -1.17
C THR A 329 -4.24 0.81 -2.60
N GLY A 330 -3.91 -0.48 -2.78
CA GLY A 330 -3.67 -1.03 -4.12
C GLY A 330 -4.89 -0.99 -5.02
N GLY A 331 -6.08 -1.35 -4.50
CA GLY A 331 -7.33 -1.28 -5.26
C GLY A 331 -7.71 0.16 -5.61
N ARG A 332 -7.53 1.12 -4.68
CA ARG A 332 -7.73 2.55 -4.94
C ARG A 332 -6.84 3.03 -6.11
N ILE A 333 -5.56 2.69 -6.09
CA ILE A 333 -4.60 3.10 -7.14
C ILE A 333 -4.99 2.49 -8.48
N VAL A 334 -5.35 1.20 -8.52
CA VAL A 334 -5.81 0.54 -9.76
C VAL A 334 -7.05 1.23 -10.32
N ALA A 335 -8.05 1.50 -9.49
CA ALA A 335 -9.30 2.16 -9.93
C ALA A 335 -9.03 3.58 -10.44
N SER A 336 -8.22 4.37 -9.73
CA SER A 336 -7.88 5.73 -10.14
C SER A 336 -7.12 5.75 -11.46
N LEU A 337 -6.10 4.89 -11.63
CA LEU A 337 -5.32 4.84 -12.86
C LEU A 337 -6.16 4.34 -14.05
N ALA A 338 -7.01 3.34 -13.85
CA ALA A 338 -7.91 2.84 -14.89
C ALA A 338 -8.84 3.95 -15.38
N LYS A 339 -9.42 4.74 -14.47
CA LYS A 339 -10.26 5.90 -14.83
C LYS A 339 -9.46 6.99 -15.55
N GLN A 340 -8.25 7.33 -15.11
CA GLN A 340 -7.37 8.29 -15.80
C GLN A 340 -7.12 7.90 -17.26
N LEU A 341 -6.80 6.62 -17.48
CA LEU A 341 -6.60 6.09 -18.83
C LEU A 341 -7.90 6.11 -19.65
N ALA A 342 -9.04 5.81 -19.03
CA ALA A 342 -10.34 5.88 -19.67
C ALA A 342 -10.70 7.31 -20.07
N GLU A 343 -10.50 8.30 -19.21
CA GLU A 343 -10.74 9.72 -19.52
C GLU A 343 -9.79 10.23 -20.61
N LYS A 344 -8.53 9.78 -20.63
CA LYS A 344 -7.59 10.10 -21.71
C LYS A 344 -7.93 9.41 -23.02
N GLY A 345 -8.56 8.24 -22.97
CA GLY A 345 -8.98 7.44 -24.12
C GLY A 345 -7.95 6.47 -24.66
N SER A 346 -6.68 6.59 -24.28
CA SER A 346 -5.58 5.68 -24.66
C SER A 346 -4.35 5.91 -23.78
N GLY A 347 -3.39 5.00 -23.79
CA GLY A 347 -2.08 5.18 -23.17
C GLY A 347 -1.73 4.12 -22.13
N ARG A 348 -0.66 4.39 -21.37
CA ARG A 348 -0.10 3.48 -20.36
C ARG A 348 0.07 4.17 -19.03
N GLY A 349 -0.20 3.42 -17.97
CA GLY A 349 0.05 3.82 -16.60
C GLY A 349 0.88 2.77 -15.86
N LEU A 350 1.86 3.23 -15.07
CA LEU A 350 2.70 2.39 -14.23
C LEU A 350 2.27 2.52 -12.78
N ILE A 351 2.03 1.41 -12.11
CA ILE A 351 1.77 1.33 -10.66
C ILE A 351 3.00 0.80 -9.95
N SER A 352 3.41 1.46 -8.87
CA SER A 352 4.53 1.04 -8.02
C SER A 352 4.17 1.19 -6.54
N ILE A 353 4.14 0.07 -5.80
CA ILE A 353 3.77 0.03 -4.38
C ILE A 353 4.85 -0.67 -3.58
N CYS A 354 5.48 0.06 -2.65
CA CYS A 354 6.33 -0.53 -1.63
C CYS A 354 5.48 -1.17 -0.52
N ALA A 355 6.02 -2.19 0.13
CA ALA A 355 5.32 -2.91 1.19
C ALA A 355 6.27 -3.32 2.32
N ALA A 356 5.73 -3.39 3.53
CA ALA A 356 6.43 -3.89 4.71
C ALA A 356 7.04 -5.27 4.45
N GLY A 357 8.11 -5.60 5.19
CA GLY A 357 8.88 -6.82 4.99
C GLY A 357 9.85 -6.77 3.81
N GLY A 358 10.21 -5.58 3.34
CA GLY A 358 11.16 -5.40 2.23
C GLY A 358 10.57 -5.80 0.87
N GLN A 359 9.28 -5.63 0.65
CA GLN A 359 8.60 -6.09 -0.58
C GLN A 359 8.13 -4.94 -1.46
N GLY A 360 7.88 -5.24 -2.73
CA GLY A 360 7.30 -4.33 -3.71
C GLY A 360 6.40 -5.06 -4.70
N VAL A 361 5.35 -4.37 -5.15
CA VAL A 361 4.41 -4.86 -6.17
C VAL A 361 4.23 -3.77 -7.21
N THR A 362 4.34 -4.13 -8.47
CA THR A 362 4.21 -3.20 -9.59
C THR A 362 3.29 -3.77 -10.67
N ALA A 363 2.66 -2.91 -11.45
CA ALA A 363 1.81 -3.31 -12.55
C ALA A 363 1.80 -2.24 -13.65
N ILE A 364 1.42 -2.67 -14.86
CA ILE A 364 1.12 -1.79 -15.99
C ILE A 364 -0.36 -1.93 -16.32
N LEU A 365 -1.04 -0.79 -16.43
CA LEU A 365 -2.36 -0.68 -17.04
C LEU A 365 -2.25 0.00 -18.40
N GLU A 366 -2.99 -0.47 -19.38
CA GLU A 366 -3.03 0.05 -20.75
C GLU A 366 -4.47 0.31 -21.20
N ARG A 367 -4.63 1.28 -22.10
CA ARG A 367 -5.90 1.54 -22.78
C ARG A 367 -5.64 1.92 -24.24
#